data_f31c350d2639cf68145aad8000afe9cb
#
_entry.id   f31c350d2639cf68145aad8000afe9cb
#
_cell.length_a   1.000
_cell.length_b   1.000
_cell.length_c   1.000
_cell.angle_alpha   90.00
_cell.angle_beta   90.00
_cell.angle_gamma   90.00
#
_symmetry.space_group_name_H-M   'P 1'
#
loop_
_entity.id
_entity.type
_entity.pdbx_description
1 polymer ?
#
loop_
_entity_poly.entity_id
_entity_poly.type
_entity_poly.pdbx_seq_one_letter_code
_entity_poly.pdbx_strand_id
1 'polypeptide(L)'
;GPFPRNIEKYNSMCTWARKRHYILEQRLLDIEEWSNTWPGNRIEWGDREYGFIAGGIIYEYVKQVFPEASILKLGMCYPLPKKLIREFADGVRNVIVVEELDPFIEEQVRAMGIPARGKDIFSICGELLPEDIAESCRRAGILKDTAPAFSDTSESLPSRSPLLCSGCPHRSTFYNLSQMKVPVAGDIGCYNLGTLPPFNAQHTMGSMGASVGVLHGMGLSGLPEPAVCTIGDGTFFHAGVAPLLNMVHNKGKGTVIIMDNRTTAMTGHQDNPGIEATLSLGTVAPVDIAGLCRACGVEKVLTADAFDLAAVRKALEECTAYDGVSVLITRGDCVFVSRSPK
;
A
#
# COMPACT_ATOMS: atom_id res chain seq x y z
N GLY A 1 31.37 0.61 -14.40
CA GLY A 1 32.40 -0.37 -14.68
C GLY A 1 31.85 -1.63 -15.34
N PRO A 2 32.71 -2.56 -15.85
CA PRO A 2 32.22 -3.79 -16.47
C PRO A 2 31.47 -4.67 -15.48
N PHE A 3 30.46 -5.38 -15.96
CA PHE A 3 29.66 -6.30 -15.13
C PHE A 3 30.54 -7.46 -14.61
N PRO A 4 30.71 -7.63 -13.29
CA PRO A 4 31.50 -8.69 -12.73
C PRO A 4 30.77 -10.04 -12.89
N ARG A 5 31.29 -10.94 -13.72
CA ARG A 5 30.71 -12.25 -13.99
C ARG A 5 30.97 -13.21 -12.82
N ASN A 6 30.21 -13.04 -11.74
CA ASN A 6 30.26 -13.91 -10.58
C ASN A 6 28.98 -14.71 -10.45
N ILE A 7 28.97 -15.93 -10.97
CA ILE A 7 27.79 -16.82 -10.96
C ILE A 7 27.36 -17.15 -9.53
N GLU A 8 28.31 -17.42 -8.64
CA GLU A 8 28.00 -17.76 -7.26
C GLU A 8 27.31 -16.61 -6.51
N LYS A 9 27.64 -15.37 -6.86
CA LYS A 9 27.07 -14.17 -6.23
C LYS A 9 25.70 -13.81 -6.80
N TYR A 10 25.52 -13.88 -8.11
CA TYR A 10 24.34 -13.30 -8.78
C TYR A 10 23.29 -14.33 -9.23
N ASN A 11 23.59 -15.63 -9.17
CA ASN A 11 22.65 -16.68 -9.53
C ASN A 11 22.05 -17.31 -8.27
N SER A 12 20.72 -17.33 -8.18
CA SER A 12 19.99 -17.89 -7.05
C SER A 12 19.61 -19.37 -7.23
N MET A 13 20.26 -20.09 -8.15
CA MET A 13 20.08 -21.54 -8.27
C MET A 13 20.36 -22.24 -6.93
N CYS A 14 19.62 -23.28 -6.62
CA CYS A 14 19.63 -23.94 -5.30
C CYS A 14 21.04 -24.23 -4.74
N THR A 15 21.96 -24.66 -5.60
CA THR A 15 23.35 -24.95 -5.21
C THR A 15 24.08 -23.72 -4.64
N TRP A 16 23.91 -22.57 -5.28
CA TRP A 16 24.53 -21.32 -4.86
C TRP A 16 23.75 -20.65 -3.72
N ALA A 17 22.41 -20.65 -3.79
CA ALA A 17 21.55 -20.10 -2.75
C ALA A 17 21.81 -20.77 -1.40
N ARG A 18 21.93 -22.11 -1.39
CA ARG A 18 22.21 -22.89 -0.16
C ARG A 18 23.54 -22.49 0.49
N LYS A 19 24.61 -22.33 -0.30
CA LYS A 19 25.90 -21.87 0.23
C LYS A 19 25.83 -20.44 0.77
N ARG A 20 25.11 -19.58 0.06
CA ARG A 20 24.98 -18.15 0.43
C ARG A 20 24.11 -17.93 1.66
N HIS A 21 23.21 -18.86 1.97
CA HIS A 21 22.42 -18.77 3.20
C HIS A 21 23.30 -18.76 4.45
N TYR A 22 24.32 -19.60 4.52
CA TYR A 22 25.27 -19.55 5.64
C TYR A 22 26.00 -18.19 5.75
N ILE A 23 26.34 -17.59 4.61
CA ILE A 23 26.95 -16.25 4.58
C ILE A 23 25.96 -15.19 5.04
N LEU A 24 24.68 -15.32 4.67
CA LEU A 24 23.63 -14.41 5.10
C LEU A 24 23.43 -14.46 6.61
N GLU A 25 23.32 -15.67 7.18
CA GLU A 25 23.15 -15.85 8.62
C GLU A 25 24.33 -15.25 9.41
N GLN A 26 25.56 -15.51 8.95
CA GLN A 26 26.73 -14.87 9.59
C GLN A 26 26.67 -13.35 9.49
N ARG A 27 26.28 -12.81 8.35
CA ARG A 27 26.11 -11.35 8.18
C ARG A 27 25.06 -10.77 9.11
N LEU A 28 23.94 -11.48 9.36
CA LEU A 28 22.93 -11.03 10.31
C LEU A 28 23.48 -10.97 11.74
N LEU A 29 24.32 -11.94 12.14
CA LEU A 29 25.03 -11.90 13.42
C LEU A 29 26.00 -10.72 13.50
N ASP A 30 26.75 -10.46 12.43
CA ASP A 30 27.70 -9.34 12.36
C ASP A 30 26.96 -7.99 12.43
N ILE A 31 25.79 -7.88 11.79
CA ILE A 31 24.92 -6.69 11.85
C ILE A 31 24.33 -6.54 13.25
N GLU A 32 23.89 -7.61 13.89
CA GLU A 32 23.41 -7.58 15.28
C GLU A 32 24.50 -7.03 16.20
N GLU A 33 25.72 -7.54 16.10
CA GLU A 33 26.84 -7.06 16.89
C GLU A 33 27.16 -5.59 16.64
N TRP A 34 27.25 -5.18 15.37
CA TRP A 34 27.47 -3.80 14.98
C TRP A 34 26.34 -2.88 15.48
N SER A 35 25.10 -3.33 15.44
CA SER A 35 23.93 -2.54 15.82
C SER A 35 23.95 -2.10 17.30
N ASN A 36 24.67 -2.83 18.16
CA ASN A 36 24.80 -2.46 19.57
C ASN A 36 25.61 -1.19 19.81
N THR A 37 26.46 -0.81 18.87
CA THR A 37 27.32 0.40 18.98
C THR A 37 26.99 1.46 17.94
N TRP A 38 26.06 1.15 17.02
CA TRP A 38 25.66 2.11 16.02
C TRP A 38 24.87 3.27 16.63
N PRO A 39 25.26 4.56 16.44
CA PRO A 39 24.65 5.69 17.11
C PRO A 39 23.16 5.94 16.75
N GLY A 40 22.63 5.29 15.72
CA GLY A 40 21.21 5.29 15.40
C GLY A 40 20.38 4.55 16.45
N ASN A 41 20.97 3.52 17.09
CA ASN A 41 20.44 2.88 18.30
C ASN A 41 21.13 3.51 19.51
N ARG A 42 20.39 4.06 20.45
CA ARG A 42 20.98 4.70 21.62
C ARG A 42 20.05 4.71 22.82
N ILE A 43 20.64 4.69 23.98
CA ILE A 43 19.94 4.89 25.24
C ILE A 43 20.01 6.36 25.61
N GLU A 44 18.86 6.95 25.90
CA GLU A 44 18.73 8.25 26.54
C GLU A 44 18.27 8.01 27.97
N TRP A 45 19.18 8.19 28.91
CA TRP A 45 18.90 7.93 30.31
C TRP A 45 18.18 9.13 30.96
N GLY A 46 17.09 8.82 31.70
CA GLY A 46 16.31 9.73 32.53
C GLY A 46 15.80 9.00 33.78
N ASP A 47 14.53 9.19 34.15
CA ASP A 47 13.88 8.40 35.17
C ASP A 47 13.95 6.90 34.87
N ARG A 48 14.17 6.09 35.89
CA ARG A 48 14.44 4.68 35.79
C ARG A 48 13.28 3.80 36.27
N GLU A 49 12.17 4.39 36.71
CA GLU A 49 10.99 3.60 37.13
C GLU A 49 10.36 2.88 35.92
N TYR A 50 10.23 3.62 34.80
CA TYR A 50 9.76 3.08 33.53
C TYR A 50 10.74 3.43 32.42
N GLY A 51 11.21 2.41 31.70
CA GLY A 51 12.04 2.58 30.52
C GLY A 51 11.27 2.17 29.27
N PHE A 52 11.32 3.01 28.23
CA PHE A 52 10.58 2.80 27.00
C PHE A 52 11.51 2.37 25.86
N ILE A 53 11.14 1.32 25.14
CA ILE A 53 11.80 0.89 23.89
C ILE A 53 10.90 1.29 22.75
N ALA A 54 11.39 2.14 21.83
CA ALA A 54 10.62 2.63 20.71
C ALA A 54 11.51 2.92 19.49
N GLY A 55 10.92 2.83 18.29
CA GLY A 55 11.56 3.16 17.02
C GLY A 55 10.75 4.11 16.17
N GLY A 56 11.37 4.64 15.11
CA GLY A 56 10.68 5.53 14.17
C GLY A 56 10.07 6.76 14.83
N ILE A 57 8.88 7.13 14.39
CA ILE A 57 8.13 8.28 14.91
C ILE A 57 7.64 8.05 16.35
N ILE A 58 7.41 6.80 16.73
CA ILE A 58 6.93 6.45 18.07
C ILE A 58 7.94 6.87 19.14
N TYR A 59 9.23 6.84 18.85
CA TYR A 59 10.25 7.37 19.75
C TYR A 59 10.00 8.86 20.06
N GLU A 60 9.69 9.68 19.07
CA GLU A 60 9.41 11.12 19.27
C GLU A 60 8.11 11.32 20.08
N TYR A 61 7.09 10.50 19.83
CA TYR A 61 5.84 10.54 20.57
C TYR A 61 6.01 10.15 22.04
N VAL A 62 6.76 9.09 22.30
CA VAL A 62 7.10 8.69 23.68
C VAL A 62 7.86 9.81 24.39
N LYS A 63 8.82 10.45 23.71
CA LYS A 63 9.60 11.56 24.27
C LYS A 63 8.75 12.79 24.56
N GLN A 64 7.73 13.05 23.73
CA GLN A 64 6.76 14.12 23.98
C GLN A 64 5.91 13.86 25.24
N VAL A 65 5.47 12.61 25.43
CA VAL A 65 4.61 12.22 26.56
C VAL A 65 5.43 12.07 27.86
N PHE A 66 6.66 11.56 27.74
CA PHE A 66 7.56 11.27 28.86
C PHE A 66 8.94 11.92 28.64
N PRO A 67 9.06 13.25 28.75
CA PRO A 67 10.31 13.96 28.44
C PRO A 67 11.48 13.57 29.32
N GLU A 68 11.19 13.15 30.58
CA GLU A 68 12.20 12.79 31.57
C GLU A 68 12.45 11.28 31.70
N ALA A 69 11.77 10.44 30.92
CA ALA A 69 11.90 8.99 31.01
C ALA A 69 13.20 8.50 30.37
N SER A 70 13.66 7.33 30.82
CA SER A 70 14.68 6.58 30.09
C SER A 70 14.10 5.96 28.82
N ILE A 71 14.75 6.19 27.68
CA ILE A 71 14.28 5.71 26.38
C ILE A 71 15.42 5.01 25.63
N LEU A 72 15.18 3.80 25.17
CA LEU A 72 16.01 3.15 24.16
C LEU A 72 15.42 3.43 22.78
N LYS A 73 16.07 4.31 22.02
CA LYS A 73 15.74 4.56 20.62
C LYS A 73 16.29 3.45 19.75
N LEU A 74 15.43 2.83 18.97
CA LEU A 74 15.80 1.89 17.92
C LEU A 74 15.75 2.59 16.55
N GLY A 75 16.90 2.83 15.95
CA GLY A 75 17.03 3.28 14.57
C GLY A 75 17.01 2.13 13.57
N MET A 76 17.27 0.91 14.06
CA MET A 76 17.17 -0.34 13.30
C MET A 76 16.44 -1.39 14.14
N CYS A 77 15.35 -1.95 13.58
CA CYS A 77 14.50 -2.91 14.28
C CYS A 77 14.81 -4.38 13.94
N TYR A 78 15.72 -4.64 13.01
CA TYR A 78 16.13 -6.00 12.67
C TYR A 78 17.51 -6.06 12.01
N PRO A 79 18.42 -6.93 12.49
CA PRO A 79 18.32 -7.62 13.78
C PRO A 79 18.39 -6.64 14.96
N LEU A 80 17.72 -6.98 16.08
CA LEU A 80 17.70 -6.11 17.26
C LEU A 80 19.10 -6.06 17.95
N PRO A 81 19.49 -4.90 18.54
CA PRO A 81 20.73 -4.73 19.29
C PRO A 81 20.61 -5.37 20.67
N LYS A 82 20.73 -6.70 20.75
CA LYS A 82 20.42 -7.49 21.96
C LYS A 82 21.22 -7.09 23.20
N LYS A 83 22.51 -6.75 23.04
CA LYS A 83 23.34 -6.30 24.17
C LYS A 83 22.86 -4.95 24.69
N LEU A 84 22.59 -4.00 23.81
CA LEU A 84 22.10 -2.68 24.18
C LEU A 84 20.72 -2.75 24.83
N ILE A 85 19.82 -3.67 24.36
CA ILE A 85 18.52 -3.90 24.99
C ILE A 85 18.68 -4.47 26.41
N ARG A 86 19.61 -5.41 26.63
CA ARG A 86 19.90 -5.93 27.97
C ARG A 86 20.43 -4.84 28.90
N GLU A 87 21.43 -4.07 28.43
CA GLU A 87 21.95 -2.92 29.18
C GLU A 87 20.85 -1.96 29.60
N PHE A 88 19.95 -1.64 28.68
CA PHE A 88 18.80 -0.80 28.96
C PHE A 88 17.86 -1.42 29.99
N ALA A 89 17.50 -2.67 29.80
CA ALA A 89 16.59 -3.39 30.70
C ALA A 89 17.13 -3.52 32.13
N ASP A 90 18.43 -3.76 32.26
CA ASP A 90 19.11 -3.82 33.56
C ASP A 90 19.18 -2.47 34.25
N GLY A 91 19.07 -1.38 33.50
CA GLY A 91 19.13 -0.02 33.99
C GLY A 91 17.78 0.59 34.40
N VAL A 92 16.66 -0.09 34.20
CA VAL A 92 15.30 0.40 34.52
C VAL A 92 14.52 -0.64 35.30
N ARG A 93 13.50 -0.20 36.05
CA ARG A 93 12.69 -1.09 36.86
C ARG A 93 11.62 -1.84 36.04
N ASN A 94 11.02 -1.14 35.09
CA ASN A 94 9.95 -1.67 34.24
C ASN A 94 10.24 -1.36 32.78
N VAL A 95 10.24 -2.37 31.92
CA VAL A 95 10.44 -2.21 30.48
C VAL A 95 9.09 -2.15 29.77
N ILE A 96 8.88 -1.09 29.01
CA ILE A 96 7.69 -0.86 28.19
C ILE A 96 8.11 -0.79 26.71
N VAL A 97 7.57 -1.65 25.86
CA VAL A 97 7.75 -1.56 24.42
C VAL A 97 6.59 -0.81 23.81
N VAL A 98 6.91 0.25 23.07
CA VAL A 98 5.90 1.08 22.38
C VAL A 98 6.11 0.93 20.89
N GLU A 99 5.21 0.21 20.24
CA GLU A 99 5.22 -0.02 18.80
C GLU A 99 3.80 -0.12 18.24
N GLU A 100 3.61 0.24 17.00
CA GLU A 100 2.33 0.11 16.30
C GLU A 100 2.14 -1.32 15.79
N LEU A 101 0.88 -1.69 15.53
CA LEU A 101 0.47 -2.97 14.96
C LEU A 101 0.96 -4.17 15.78
N ASP A 102 1.53 -5.18 15.13
CA ASP A 102 1.95 -6.45 15.75
C ASP A 102 3.14 -6.28 16.72
N PRO A 103 3.24 -7.14 17.75
CA PRO A 103 4.26 -7.05 18.81
C PRO A 103 5.64 -7.56 18.33
N PHE A 104 6.19 -6.98 17.26
CA PHE A 104 7.44 -7.44 16.66
C PHE A 104 8.65 -7.25 17.56
N ILE A 105 8.79 -6.06 18.18
CA ILE A 105 9.89 -5.76 19.10
C ILE A 105 9.63 -6.42 20.45
N GLU A 106 8.41 -6.32 20.97
CA GLU A 106 8.01 -6.86 22.26
C GLU A 106 8.26 -8.37 22.34
N GLU A 107 7.86 -9.14 21.35
CA GLU A 107 8.06 -10.59 21.31
C GLU A 107 9.55 -10.95 21.33
N GLN A 108 10.38 -10.25 20.60
CA GLN A 108 11.82 -10.49 20.60
C GLN A 108 12.48 -10.12 21.94
N VAL A 109 12.05 -9.01 22.55
CA VAL A 109 12.52 -8.60 23.88
C VAL A 109 12.13 -9.64 24.94
N ARG A 110 10.89 -10.12 24.91
CA ARG A 110 10.41 -11.21 25.79
C ARG A 110 11.16 -12.53 25.55
N ALA A 111 11.44 -12.86 24.29
CA ALA A 111 12.24 -14.06 23.94
C ALA A 111 13.67 -13.99 24.49
N MET A 112 14.20 -12.80 24.79
CA MET A 112 15.48 -12.62 25.48
C MET A 112 15.39 -12.90 27.00
N GLY A 113 14.20 -13.20 27.53
CA GLY A 113 13.94 -13.40 28.94
C GLY A 113 13.74 -12.09 29.74
N ILE A 114 13.53 -10.97 29.04
CA ILE A 114 13.27 -9.67 29.66
C ILE A 114 11.76 -9.52 29.87
N PRO A 115 11.28 -9.29 31.11
CA PRO A 115 9.86 -9.01 31.35
C PRO A 115 9.50 -7.62 30.81
N ALA A 116 8.91 -7.59 29.63
CA ALA A 116 8.46 -6.37 28.98
C ALA A 116 6.94 -6.36 28.84
N ARG A 117 6.36 -5.17 28.96
CA ARG A 117 4.95 -4.92 28.67
C ARG A 117 4.85 -4.12 27.36
N GLY A 118 3.76 -4.27 26.64
CA GLY A 118 3.55 -3.58 25.36
C GLY A 118 2.10 -3.66 24.91
N LYS A 119 1.68 -4.70 24.21
CA LYS A 119 0.30 -4.83 23.68
C LYS A 119 -0.76 -5.11 24.78
N ASP A 120 -0.39 -5.42 25.96
CA ASP A 120 -1.28 -5.38 27.13
C ASP A 120 -1.65 -3.93 27.56
N ILE A 121 -0.90 -2.94 27.08
CA ILE A 121 -1.11 -1.51 27.32
C ILE A 121 -1.66 -0.81 26.07
N PHE A 122 -1.02 -1.05 24.92
CA PHE A 122 -1.27 -0.33 23.67
C PHE A 122 -2.09 -1.17 22.69
N SER A 123 -2.99 -0.49 21.94
CA SER A 123 -3.78 -1.15 20.90
C SER A 123 -2.89 -1.74 19.80
N ILE A 124 -3.33 -2.88 19.25
CA ILE A 124 -2.76 -3.48 18.05
C ILE A 124 -3.36 -2.84 16.77
N CYS A 125 -4.44 -2.07 16.90
CA CYS A 125 -5.17 -1.49 15.79
C CYS A 125 -5.02 0.04 15.78
N GLY A 126 -4.90 0.60 14.59
CA GLY A 126 -4.83 2.04 14.37
C GLY A 126 -3.43 2.62 14.53
N GLU A 127 -3.35 3.93 14.39
CA GLU A 127 -2.14 4.70 14.71
C GLU A 127 -1.99 4.84 16.21
N LEU A 128 -0.77 5.09 16.65
CA LEU A 128 -0.46 5.29 18.07
C LEU A 128 0.05 6.72 18.27
N LEU A 129 -0.90 7.67 18.39
CA LEU A 129 -0.60 9.09 18.59
C LEU A 129 -0.12 9.38 20.03
N PRO A 130 0.51 10.53 20.30
CA PRO A 130 0.92 10.91 21.67
C PRO A 130 -0.23 10.83 22.68
N GLU A 131 -1.44 11.22 22.26
CA GLU A 131 -2.65 11.17 23.08
C GLU A 131 -3.04 9.73 23.45
N ASP A 132 -2.94 8.82 22.49
CA ASP A 132 -3.24 7.40 22.69
C ASP A 132 -2.23 6.73 23.61
N ILE A 133 -0.94 7.10 23.47
CA ILE A 133 0.14 6.65 24.37
C ILE A 133 -0.13 7.15 25.79
N ALA A 134 -0.43 8.45 25.95
CA ALA A 134 -0.70 9.04 27.24
C ALA A 134 -1.90 8.39 27.93
N GLU A 135 -3.01 8.23 27.21
CA GLU A 135 -4.23 7.64 27.76
C GLU A 135 -4.05 6.16 28.10
N SER A 136 -3.38 5.40 27.25
CA SER A 136 -3.07 3.99 27.52
C SER A 136 -2.18 3.84 28.75
N CYS A 137 -1.19 4.71 28.92
CA CYS A 137 -0.32 4.70 30.08
C CYS A 137 -1.05 5.17 31.36
N ARG A 138 -2.02 6.08 31.27
CA ARG A 138 -2.88 6.43 32.43
C ARG A 138 -3.72 5.24 32.88
N ARG A 139 -4.37 4.57 31.95
CA ARG A 139 -5.18 3.35 32.25
C ARG A 139 -4.33 2.24 32.88
N ALA A 140 -3.08 2.14 32.45
CA ALA A 140 -2.12 1.17 33.01
C ALA A 140 -1.48 1.61 34.34
N GLY A 141 -1.76 2.83 34.83
CA GLY A 141 -1.19 3.39 36.08
C GLY A 141 0.28 3.82 35.95
N ILE A 142 0.78 3.96 34.74
CA ILE A 142 2.17 4.39 34.43
C ILE A 142 2.28 5.92 34.45
N LEU A 143 1.34 6.61 33.83
CA LEU A 143 1.26 8.06 33.83
C LEU A 143 0.27 8.53 34.90
N LYS A 144 0.75 9.33 35.85
CA LYS A 144 -0.05 9.84 36.97
C LYS A 144 -0.60 11.26 36.75
N ASP A 145 -0.18 11.87 35.65
CA ASP A 145 -0.57 13.25 35.35
C ASP A 145 -2.03 13.33 34.90
N THR A 146 -2.71 14.37 35.42
CA THR A 146 -4.06 14.77 35.01
C THR A 146 -4.00 15.85 33.92
N ALA A 147 -3.01 15.82 33.05
CA ALA A 147 -2.97 16.73 31.91
C ALA A 147 -4.36 16.76 31.24
N PRO A 148 -4.86 17.93 30.85
CA PRO A 148 -6.21 18.06 30.30
C PRO A 148 -6.33 17.09 29.15
N ALA A 149 -7.34 16.23 29.19
CA ALA A 149 -7.71 15.46 28.04
C ALA A 149 -7.83 16.45 26.89
N PHE A 150 -7.09 16.21 25.79
CA PHE A 150 -7.31 17.00 24.58
C PHE A 150 -8.81 16.95 24.33
N SER A 151 -9.46 18.13 24.27
CA SER A 151 -10.88 18.17 23.98
C SER A 151 -11.06 17.65 22.56
N ASP A 152 -11.61 16.46 22.46
CA ASP A 152 -11.97 15.92 21.15
C ASP A 152 -13.07 16.80 20.55
N THR A 153 -12.68 17.70 19.66
CA THR A 153 -13.59 18.54 18.89
C THR A 153 -14.00 17.86 17.56
N SER A 154 -13.56 16.62 17.34
CA SER A 154 -13.78 15.88 16.08
C SER A 154 -15.27 15.65 15.78
N GLU A 155 -16.11 15.50 16.80
CA GLU A 155 -17.56 15.33 16.64
C GLU A 155 -18.25 16.53 15.96
N SER A 156 -17.65 17.72 16.05
CA SER A 156 -18.20 18.96 15.46
C SER A 156 -17.67 19.24 14.04
N LEU A 157 -16.68 18.49 13.55
CA LEU A 157 -16.07 18.72 12.26
C LEU A 157 -16.76 17.88 11.16
N PRO A 158 -17.06 18.47 9.99
CA PRO A 158 -17.61 17.72 8.88
C PRO A 158 -16.58 16.71 8.35
N SER A 159 -17.05 15.49 8.05
CA SER A 159 -16.24 14.47 7.39
C SER A 159 -15.69 14.99 6.06
N ARG A 160 -14.42 14.80 5.80
CA ARG A 160 -13.72 15.20 4.58
C ARG A 160 -13.13 13.99 3.87
N SER A 161 -13.99 13.05 3.50
CA SER A 161 -13.57 11.88 2.72
C SER A 161 -12.90 12.32 1.41
N PRO A 162 -11.84 11.65 0.96
CA PRO A 162 -11.22 11.92 -0.31
C PRO A 162 -12.22 11.68 -1.45
N LEU A 163 -12.18 12.53 -2.48
CA LEU A 163 -13.09 12.48 -3.63
C LEU A 163 -12.31 12.53 -4.94
N LEU A 164 -12.89 11.98 -6.01
CA LEU A 164 -12.40 12.21 -7.36
C LEU A 164 -12.43 13.72 -7.68
N CYS A 165 -11.36 14.25 -8.27
CA CYS A 165 -11.21 15.65 -8.60
C CYS A 165 -12.36 16.17 -9.47
N SER A 166 -12.65 17.48 -9.42
CA SER A 166 -13.55 18.13 -10.37
C SER A 166 -12.98 18.02 -11.79
N GLY A 167 -13.78 17.50 -12.74
CA GLY A 167 -13.34 17.25 -14.12
C GLY A 167 -12.47 15.98 -14.27
N CYS A 168 -12.42 15.11 -13.28
CA CYS A 168 -11.70 13.84 -13.38
C CYS A 168 -12.36 12.94 -14.44
N PRO A 169 -11.57 12.38 -15.39
CA PRO A 169 -12.09 11.49 -16.43
C PRO A 169 -12.74 10.20 -15.89
N HIS A 170 -12.37 9.77 -14.68
CA HIS A 170 -12.94 8.56 -14.07
C HIS A 170 -14.40 8.70 -13.65
N ARG A 171 -14.91 9.93 -13.49
CA ARG A 171 -16.27 10.18 -12.97
C ARG A 171 -17.38 9.60 -13.83
N SER A 172 -17.27 9.72 -15.17
CA SER A 172 -18.30 9.19 -16.07
C SER A 172 -18.44 7.67 -16.01
N THR A 173 -17.33 6.99 -15.91
CA THR A 173 -17.29 5.53 -15.76
C THR A 173 -18.03 5.11 -14.48
N PHE A 174 -17.68 5.69 -13.33
CA PHE A 174 -18.30 5.33 -12.05
C PHE A 174 -19.76 5.78 -11.95
N TYR A 175 -20.11 6.91 -12.55
CA TYR A 175 -21.52 7.30 -12.64
C TYR A 175 -22.33 6.25 -13.40
N ASN A 176 -21.86 5.80 -14.56
CA ASN A 176 -22.56 4.77 -15.33
C ASN A 176 -22.60 3.43 -14.59
N LEU A 177 -21.51 2.99 -13.96
CA LEU A 177 -21.47 1.75 -13.18
C LEU A 177 -22.45 1.79 -12.00
N SER A 178 -22.55 2.92 -11.30
CA SER A 178 -23.53 3.10 -10.21
C SER A 178 -24.98 2.94 -10.68
N GLN A 179 -25.29 3.37 -11.90
CA GLN A 179 -26.64 3.22 -12.49
C GLN A 179 -26.90 1.79 -13.00
N MET A 180 -25.86 1.12 -13.48
CA MET A 180 -25.98 -0.26 -14.00
C MET A 180 -26.09 -1.30 -12.89
N LYS A 181 -25.59 -1.00 -11.69
CA LYS A 181 -25.59 -1.89 -10.50
C LYS A 181 -24.92 -3.25 -10.77
N VAL A 182 -23.91 -3.28 -11.63
CA VAL A 182 -23.12 -4.49 -11.91
C VAL A 182 -22.07 -4.70 -10.83
N PRO A 183 -21.67 -5.95 -10.52
CA PRO A 183 -20.51 -6.23 -9.67
C PRO A 183 -19.22 -5.65 -10.26
N VAL A 184 -18.46 -4.91 -9.48
CA VAL A 184 -17.23 -4.25 -9.90
C VAL A 184 -16.05 -4.72 -9.02
N ALA A 185 -15.12 -5.44 -9.62
CA ALA A 185 -13.83 -5.73 -9.01
C ALA A 185 -12.90 -4.52 -9.19
N GLY A 186 -12.55 -3.88 -8.10
CA GLY A 186 -11.72 -2.68 -8.11
C GLY A 186 -10.22 -2.98 -7.99
N ASP A 187 -9.44 -1.98 -8.33
CA ASP A 187 -7.98 -1.96 -8.22
C ASP A 187 -7.50 -0.71 -7.47
N ILE A 188 -6.18 -0.56 -7.28
CA ILE A 188 -5.58 0.54 -6.52
C ILE A 188 -5.12 1.65 -7.45
N GLY A 189 -5.66 2.83 -7.22
CA GLY A 189 -5.37 4.09 -7.93
C GLY A 189 -6.42 5.15 -7.61
N CYS A 190 -6.38 6.31 -8.27
CA CYS A 190 -7.41 7.35 -8.10
C CYS A 190 -8.83 6.82 -8.28
N TYR A 191 -9.01 5.89 -9.19
CA TYR A 191 -10.31 5.26 -9.47
C TYR A 191 -10.84 4.43 -8.30
N ASN A 192 -10.02 4.03 -7.31
CA ASN A 192 -10.53 3.42 -6.08
C ASN A 192 -11.50 4.35 -5.32
N LEU A 193 -11.41 5.65 -5.51
CA LEU A 193 -12.35 6.61 -4.94
C LEU A 193 -13.78 6.49 -5.51
N GLY A 194 -13.97 5.69 -6.56
CA GLY A 194 -15.30 5.26 -7.02
C GLY A 194 -16.07 4.38 -6.03
N THR A 195 -15.40 3.84 -5.01
CA THR A 195 -16.02 3.13 -3.88
C THR A 195 -16.84 4.07 -2.99
N LEU A 196 -16.46 5.34 -2.91
CA LEU A 196 -17.02 6.32 -2.00
C LEU A 196 -18.23 7.06 -2.63
N PRO A 197 -19.10 7.69 -1.80
CA PRO A 197 -20.13 8.56 -2.30
C PRO A 197 -19.56 9.67 -3.22
N PRO A 198 -20.29 10.10 -4.28
CA PRO A 198 -21.67 9.72 -4.59
C PRO A 198 -21.80 8.45 -5.45
N PHE A 199 -20.72 7.79 -5.83
CA PHE A 199 -20.76 6.71 -6.81
C PHE A 199 -21.10 5.35 -6.19
N ASN A 200 -20.42 4.96 -5.11
CA ASN A 200 -20.55 3.64 -4.45
C ASN A 200 -20.55 2.49 -5.48
N ALA A 201 -19.65 2.55 -6.45
CA ALA A 201 -19.69 1.73 -7.67
C ALA A 201 -18.48 0.80 -7.82
N GLN A 202 -17.73 0.57 -6.75
CA GLN A 202 -16.64 -0.40 -6.71
C GLN A 202 -16.77 -1.25 -5.46
N HIS A 203 -16.80 -2.58 -5.59
CA HIS A 203 -17.24 -3.48 -4.53
C HIS A 203 -16.10 -4.25 -3.86
N THR A 204 -14.98 -4.47 -4.56
CA THR A 204 -13.80 -5.13 -4.02
C THR A 204 -12.56 -4.34 -4.34
N MET A 205 -11.53 -4.49 -3.52
CA MET A 205 -10.20 -3.97 -3.77
C MET A 205 -9.19 -4.86 -3.04
N GLY A 206 -8.15 -5.25 -3.75
CA GLY A 206 -7.03 -6.00 -3.19
C GLY A 206 -5.70 -5.28 -3.40
N SER A 207 -4.74 -5.96 -3.96
CA SER A 207 -3.45 -5.38 -4.35
C SER A 207 -3.53 -4.75 -5.75
N MET A 208 -2.55 -3.89 -6.06
CA MET A 208 -2.39 -3.27 -7.37
C MET A 208 -2.25 -4.33 -8.47
N GLY A 209 -3.16 -4.33 -9.46
CA GLY A 209 -3.26 -5.32 -10.55
C GLY A 209 -4.14 -6.54 -10.26
N ALA A 210 -4.72 -6.65 -9.05
CA ALA A 210 -5.52 -7.81 -8.68
C ALA A 210 -6.90 -7.85 -9.35
N SER A 211 -7.45 -6.73 -9.77
CA SER A 211 -8.84 -6.59 -10.23
C SER A 211 -9.21 -7.56 -11.36
N VAL A 212 -8.33 -7.75 -12.34
CA VAL A 212 -8.56 -8.66 -13.47
C VAL A 212 -8.64 -10.12 -13.00
N GLY A 213 -7.74 -10.51 -12.07
CA GLY A 213 -7.77 -11.84 -11.46
C GLY A 213 -9.02 -12.08 -10.62
N VAL A 214 -9.46 -11.06 -9.86
CA VAL A 214 -10.71 -11.11 -9.08
C VAL A 214 -11.91 -11.24 -9.99
N LEU A 215 -11.99 -10.45 -11.08
CA LEU A 215 -13.05 -10.58 -12.09
C LEU A 215 -13.10 -12.00 -12.68
N HIS A 216 -11.94 -12.56 -13.03
CA HIS A 216 -11.87 -13.94 -13.54
C HIS A 216 -12.39 -14.95 -12.50
N GLY A 217 -12.00 -14.80 -11.24
CA GLY A 217 -12.49 -15.62 -10.13
C GLY A 217 -14.01 -15.51 -9.93
N MET A 218 -14.57 -14.30 -10.03
CA MET A 218 -16.04 -14.09 -9.98
C MET A 218 -16.75 -14.89 -11.08
N GLY A 219 -16.24 -14.86 -12.32
CA GLY A 219 -16.79 -15.64 -13.41
C GLY A 219 -16.71 -17.16 -13.18
N LEU A 220 -15.59 -17.65 -12.67
CA LEU A 220 -15.39 -19.08 -12.35
C LEU A 220 -16.25 -19.56 -11.19
N SER A 221 -16.59 -18.66 -10.23
CA SER A 221 -17.47 -18.99 -9.11
C SER A 221 -18.94 -19.13 -9.49
N GLY A 222 -19.28 -18.90 -10.75
CA GLY A 222 -20.66 -19.03 -11.27
C GLY A 222 -21.54 -17.82 -10.99
N LEU A 223 -20.96 -16.63 -10.86
CA LEU A 223 -21.73 -15.38 -10.75
C LEU A 223 -22.70 -15.25 -11.93
N PRO A 224 -24.02 -15.15 -11.69
CA PRO A 224 -25.00 -15.13 -12.77
C PRO A 224 -25.07 -13.80 -13.53
N GLU A 225 -24.61 -12.72 -12.89
CA GLU A 225 -24.66 -11.37 -13.43
C GLU A 225 -23.36 -11.03 -14.20
N PRO A 226 -23.45 -10.20 -15.25
CA PRO A 226 -22.25 -9.69 -15.90
C PRO A 226 -21.43 -8.85 -14.89
N ALA A 227 -20.17 -9.20 -14.70
CA ALA A 227 -19.26 -8.49 -13.83
C ALA A 227 -18.22 -7.71 -14.61
N VAL A 228 -17.69 -6.67 -14.00
CA VAL A 228 -16.64 -5.84 -14.59
C VAL A 228 -15.48 -5.67 -13.59
N CYS A 229 -14.31 -5.30 -14.10
CA CYS A 229 -13.27 -4.74 -13.25
C CYS A 229 -12.83 -3.38 -13.76
N THR A 230 -12.29 -2.56 -12.85
CA THR A 230 -11.66 -1.27 -13.17
C THR A 230 -10.17 -1.34 -12.88
N ILE A 231 -9.33 -0.86 -13.79
CA ILE A 231 -7.88 -0.81 -13.64
C ILE A 231 -7.34 0.44 -14.37
N GLY A 232 -6.42 1.16 -13.76
CA GLY A 232 -5.77 2.31 -14.41
C GLY A 232 -4.73 1.88 -15.44
N ASP A 233 -4.41 2.78 -16.37
CA ASP A 233 -3.42 2.57 -17.43
C ASP A 233 -2.04 2.15 -16.89
N GLY A 234 -1.49 2.89 -15.92
CA GLY A 234 -0.20 2.56 -15.31
C GLY A 234 -0.20 1.20 -14.63
N THR A 235 -1.27 0.86 -13.89
CA THR A 235 -1.43 -0.44 -13.25
C THR A 235 -1.62 -1.56 -14.28
N PHE A 236 -2.34 -1.29 -15.36
CA PHE A 236 -2.52 -2.27 -16.45
C PHE A 236 -1.18 -2.65 -17.08
N PHE A 237 -0.32 -1.68 -17.40
CA PHE A 237 1.02 -1.97 -17.91
C PHE A 237 1.89 -2.71 -16.90
N HIS A 238 1.79 -2.35 -15.63
CA HIS A 238 2.58 -2.95 -14.56
C HIS A 238 2.17 -4.40 -14.25
N ALA A 239 0.89 -4.68 -14.10
CA ALA A 239 0.41 -5.96 -13.58
C ALA A 239 -0.90 -6.48 -14.21
N GLY A 240 -1.55 -5.73 -15.13
CA GLY A 240 -2.84 -6.12 -15.71
C GLY A 240 -2.75 -7.01 -16.94
N VAL A 241 -1.64 -6.95 -17.68
CA VAL A 241 -1.48 -7.70 -18.95
C VAL A 241 -1.45 -9.22 -18.73
N ALA A 242 -0.67 -9.68 -17.78
CA ALA A 242 -0.54 -11.11 -17.50
C ALA A 242 -1.85 -11.76 -17.03
N PRO A 243 -2.61 -11.18 -16.06
CA PRO A 243 -3.91 -11.72 -15.71
C PRO A 243 -4.95 -11.59 -16.81
N LEU A 244 -4.89 -10.58 -17.70
CA LEU A 244 -5.76 -10.51 -18.87
C LEU A 244 -5.49 -11.68 -19.83
N LEU A 245 -4.22 -11.95 -20.13
CA LEU A 245 -3.82 -13.11 -20.96
C LEU A 245 -4.30 -14.41 -20.33
N ASN A 246 -4.14 -14.58 -19.02
CA ASN A 246 -4.63 -15.76 -18.30
C ASN A 246 -6.16 -15.89 -18.38
N MET A 247 -6.91 -14.78 -18.22
CA MET A 247 -8.36 -14.77 -18.32
C MET A 247 -8.85 -15.19 -19.71
N VAL A 248 -8.22 -14.67 -20.78
CA VAL A 248 -8.53 -15.03 -22.17
C VAL A 248 -8.18 -16.50 -22.42
N HIS A 249 -6.99 -16.93 -22.03
CA HIS A 249 -6.53 -18.32 -22.24
C HIS A 249 -7.46 -19.35 -21.61
N ASN A 250 -8.00 -19.04 -20.42
CA ASN A 250 -8.91 -19.91 -19.69
C ASN A 250 -10.39 -19.67 -20.04
N LYS A 251 -10.68 -18.98 -21.15
CA LYS A 251 -12.06 -18.71 -21.62
C LYS A 251 -12.94 -18.06 -20.53
N GLY A 252 -12.37 -17.14 -19.79
CA GLY A 252 -13.08 -16.35 -18.78
C GLY A 252 -14.16 -15.47 -19.40
N LYS A 253 -15.01 -14.87 -18.53
CA LYS A 253 -16.06 -13.94 -18.93
C LYS A 253 -16.01 -12.70 -18.08
N GLY A 254 -16.34 -11.55 -18.68
CA GLY A 254 -16.44 -10.26 -18.00
C GLY A 254 -15.74 -9.13 -18.75
N THR A 255 -15.96 -7.91 -18.28
CA THR A 255 -15.44 -6.68 -18.91
C THR A 255 -14.31 -6.08 -18.10
N VAL A 256 -13.15 -5.95 -18.71
CA VAL A 256 -12.02 -5.19 -18.14
C VAL A 256 -12.09 -3.73 -18.59
N ILE A 257 -12.27 -2.82 -17.66
CA ILE A 257 -12.34 -1.38 -17.94
C ILE A 257 -10.97 -0.77 -17.62
N ILE A 258 -10.23 -0.40 -18.66
CA ILE A 258 -8.95 0.28 -18.53
C ILE A 258 -9.19 1.80 -18.54
N MET A 259 -8.92 2.42 -17.41
CA MET A 259 -9.17 3.85 -17.19
C MET A 259 -7.89 4.64 -17.54
N ASP A 260 -7.75 4.99 -18.83
CA ASP A 260 -6.57 5.64 -19.39
C ASP A 260 -6.65 7.15 -19.19
N ASN A 261 -6.00 7.63 -18.13
CA ASN A 261 -5.87 9.05 -17.82
C ASN A 261 -4.47 9.61 -18.14
N ARG A 262 -3.63 8.83 -18.82
CA ARG A 262 -2.30 9.17 -19.31
C ARG A 262 -1.27 9.51 -18.21
N THR A 263 -1.49 9.01 -16.99
CA THR A 263 -0.55 9.20 -15.89
C THR A 263 -0.88 8.29 -14.69
N THR A 264 0.13 7.93 -13.90
CA THR A 264 -0.06 7.30 -12.59
C THR A 264 -0.23 8.41 -11.55
N ALA A 265 -1.46 8.95 -11.45
CA ALA A 265 -1.72 10.22 -10.78
C ALA A 265 -1.64 10.18 -9.25
N MET A 266 -2.14 9.12 -8.61
CA MET A 266 -2.31 9.05 -7.15
C MET A 266 -0.99 9.22 -6.38
N THR A 267 0.10 8.72 -6.92
CA THR A 267 1.42 8.71 -6.27
C THR A 267 2.35 9.83 -6.73
N GLY A 268 1.87 10.77 -7.55
CA GLY A 268 2.63 11.94 -7.98
C GLY A 268 2.81 12.09 -9.48
N HIS A 269 1.86 11.59 -10.27
CA HIS A 269 1.82 11.77 -11.73
C HIS A 269 3.02 11.16 -12.48
N GLN A 270 3.44 9.96 -12.04
CA GLN A 270 4.51 9.23 -12.73
C GLN A 270 4.10 8.86 -14.15
N ASP A 271 5.09 8.90 -15.03
CA ASP A 271 4.97 8.47 -16.41
C ASP A 271 4.74 6.95 -16.49
N ASN A 272 4.07 6.52 -17.57
CA ASN A 272 3.86 5.12 -17.88
C ASN A 272 4.04 4.86 -19.38
N PRO A 273 4.16 3.60 -19.86
CA PRO A 273 4.39 3.30 -21.27
C PRO A 273 3.31 3.78 -22.25
N GLY A 274 2.16 4.21 -21.77
CA GLY A 274 1.07 4.76 -22.61
C GLY A 274 1.27 6.23 -23.04
N ILE A 275 2.36 6.88 -22.62
CA ILE A 275 2.69 8.25 -23.01
C ILE A 275 4.01 8.34 -23.78
N GLU A 276 4.29 9.48 -24.36
CA GLU A 276 5.47 9.72 -25.20
C GLU A 276 6.73 10.06 -24.41
N ALA A 277 6.61 10.37 -23.12
CA ALA A 277 7.73 10.75 -22.27
C ALA A 277 8.51 9.52 -21.75
N THR A 278 9.82 9.68 -21.66
CA THR A 278 10.68 8.73 -20.92
C THR A 278 11.46 9.47 -19.85
N LEU A 279 11.90 8.74 -18.81
CA LEU A 279 12.62 9.34 -17.69
C LEU A 279 13.93 10.05 -18.10
N SER A 280 14.63 9.56 -19.12
CA SER A 280 15.95 10.07 -19.48
C SER A 280 16.30 10.06 -20.97
N LEU A 281 15.44 9.49 -21.83
CA LEU A 281 15.78 9.21 -23.23
C LEU A 281 14.96 10.03 -24.25
N GLY A 282 14.26 11.09 -23.79
CA GLY A 282 13.42 11.91 -24.66
C GLY A 282 12.07 11.26 -24.97
N THR A 283 11.56 11.46 -26.20
CA THR A 283 10.24 10.96 -26.60
C THR A 283 10.34 9.59 -27.29
N VAL A 284 9.32 8.75 -27.02
CA VAL A 284 9.14 7.43 -27.67
C VAL A 284 7.70 7.30 -28.15
N ALA A 285 7.43 6.36 -29.05
CA ALA A 285 6.06 6.02 -29.40
C ALA A 285 5.35 5.36 -28.21
N PRO A 286 4.17 5.87 -27.79
CA PRO A 286 3.43 5.27 -26.70
C PRO A 286 2.90 3.88 -27.09
N VAL A 287 2.78 2.99 -26.11
CA VAL A 287 2.18 1.66 -26.32
C VAL A 287 0.69 1.81 -26.59
N ASP A 288 0.22 1.22 -27.68
CA ASP A 288 -1.21 1.11 -27.97
C ASP A 288 -1.87 0.08 -27.06
N ILE A 289 -2.64 0.55 -26.07
CA ILE A 289 -3.36 -0.31 -25.11
C ILE A 289 -4.36 -1.22 -25.85
N ALA A 290 -5.07 -0.70 -26.85
CA ALA A 290 -6.06 -1.48 -27.60
C ALA A 290 -5.38 -2.59 -28.41
N GLY A 291 -4.27 -2.26 -29.08
CA GLY A 291 -3.45 -3.23 -29.81
C GLY A 291 -2.88 -4.31 -28.87
N LEU A 292 -2.41 -3.91 -27.67
CA LEU A 292 -1.91 -4.84 -26.65
C LEU A 292 -3.01 -5.79 -26.17
N CYS A 293 -4.22 -5.29 -25.91
CA CYS A 293 -5.35 -6.15 -25.52
C CYS A 293 -5.72 -7.16 -26.61
N ARG A 294 -5.74 -6.72 -27.88
CA ARG A 294 -5.97 -7.63 -29.01
C ARG A 294 -4.87 -8.67 -29.15
N ALA A 295 -3.62 -8.30 -28.93
CA ALA A 295 -2.49 -9.23 -28.92
C ALA A 295 -2.60 -10.28 -27.79
N CYS A 296 -3.26 -9.95 -26.68
CA CYS A 296 -3.61 -10.91 -25.63
C CYS A 296 -4.77 -11.86 -26.02
N GLY A 297 -5.38 -11.68 -27.21
CA GLY A 297 -6.48 -12.50 -27.70
C GLY A 297 -7.88 -11.97 -27.36
N VAL A 298 -8.01 -10.73 -26.92
CA VAL A 298 -9.32 -10.11 -26.67
C VAL A 298 -9.95 -9.71 -28.01
N GLU A 299 -11.11 -10.27 -28.34
CA GLU A 299 -11.82 -9.98 -29.57
C GLU A 299 -12.64 -8.68 -29.49
N LYS A 300 -13.30 -8.44 -28.36
CA LYS A 300 -14.15 -7.25 -28.13
C LYS A 300 -13.35 -6.20 -27.37
N VAL A 301 -12.78 -5.23 -28.10
CA VAL A 301 -12.05 -4.08 -27.51
C VAL A 301 -12.68 -2.78 -28.00
N LEU A 302 -13.24 -1.98 -27.10
CA LEU A 302 -13.84 -0.68 -27.38
C LEU A 302 -13.04 0.42 -26.70
N THR A 303 -13.09 1.61 -27.28
CA THR A 303 -12.54 2.85 -26.69
C THR A 303 -13.63 3.91 -26.68
N ALA A 304 -13.79 4.60 -25.56
CA ALA A 304 -14.73 5.71 -25.42
C ALA A 304 -14.02 6.94 -24.82
N ASP A 305 -14.46 8.12 -25.23
CA ASP A 305 -14.05 9.36 -24.58
C ASP A 305 -14.63 9.38 -23.15
N ALA A 306 -13.74 9.49 -22.17
CA ALA A 306 -14.12 9.50 -20.77
C ALA A 306 -14.97 10.72 -20.36
N PHE A 307 -15.00 11.78 -21.17
CA PHE A 307 -15.82 12.97 -20.93
C PHE A 307 -17.19 12.91 -21.63
N ASP A 308 -17.42 11.91 -22.50
CA ASP A 308 -18.73 11.64 -23.09
C ASP A 308 -19.48 10.56 -22.30
N LEU A 309 -20.37 11.00 -21.41
CA LEU A 309 -21.14 10.12 -20.53
C LEU A 309 -21.99 9.09 -21.30
N ALA A 310 -22.55 9.50 -22.43
CA ALA A 310 -23.41 8.64 -23.25
C ALA A 310 -22.58 7.60 -24.02
N ALA A 311 -21.44 8.00 -24.59
CA ALA A 311 -20.53 7.07 -25.27
C ALA A 311 -19.98 6.03 -24.28
N VAL A 312 -19.58 6.41 -23.07
CA VAL A 312 -19.13 5.47 -22.04
C VAL A 312 -20.25 4.50 -21.66
N ARG A 313 -21.50 5.00 -21.49
CA ARG A 313 -22.67 4.15 -21.20
C ARG A 313 -22.90 3.11 -22.27
N LYS A 314 -22.96 3.55 -23.51
CA LYS A 314 -23.16 2.66 -24.67
C LYS A 314 -22.09 1.58 -24.76
N ALA A 315 -20.81 1.97 -24.62
CA ALA A 315 -19.69 1.04 -24.68
C ALA A 315 -19.70 0.04 -23.52
N LEU A 316 -20.10 0.45 -22.31
CA LEU A 316 -20.29 -0.44 -21.15
C LEU A 316 -21.38 -1.48 -21.44
N GLU A 317 -22.54 -1.07 -21.97
CA GLU A 317 -23.63 -1.97 -22.32
C GLU A 317 -23.21 -2.98 -23.39
N GLU A 318 -22.50 -2.54 -24.43
CA GLU A 318 -21.98 -3.43 -25.46
C GLU A 318 -20.93 -4.43 -24.94
N CYS A 319 -20.05 -4.00 -24.04
CA CYS A 319 -19.02 -4.87 -23.45
C CYS A 319 -19.62 -5.89 -22.48
N THR A 320 -20.53 -5.46 -21.63
CA THR A 320 -21.18 -6.35 -20.62
C THR A 320 -22.15 -7.36 -21.25
N ALA A 321 -22.68 -7.08 -22.44
CA ALA A 321 -23.51 -8.01 -23.21
C ALA A 321 -22.69 -9.06 -23.98
N TYR A 322 -21.36 -8.90 -24.09
CA TYR A 322 -20.51 -9.83 -24.83
C TYR A 322 -20.25 -11.12 -24.05
N ASP A 323 -20.50 -12.27 -24.69
CA ASP A 323 -20.28 -13.59 -24.08
C ASP A 323 -18.80 -14.00 -24.16
N GLY A 324 -17.95 -13.38 -23.35
CA GLY A 324 -16.52 -13.63 -23.32
C GLY A 324 -15.77 -12.55 -22.56
N VAL A 325 -14.48 -12.46 -22.80
CA VAL A 325 -13.64 -11.37 -22.27
C VAL A 325 -13.76 -10.16 -23.19
N SER A 326 -14.22 -9.04 -22.66
CA SER A 326 -14.24 -7.76 -23.35
C SER A 326 -13.38 -6.72 -22.63
N VAL A 327 -12.87 -5.74 -23.37
CA VAL A 327 -12.10 -4.62 -22.83
C VAL A 327 -12.75 -3.31 -23.27
N LEU A 328 -13.01 -2.44 -22.31
CA LEU A 328 -13.36 -1.05 -22.55
C LEU A 328 -12.21 -0.14 -22.09
N ILE A 329 -11.71 0.70 -22.98
CA ILE A 329 -10.73 1.74 -22.63
C ILE A 329 -11.49 3.05 -22.54
N THR A 330 -11.57 3.63 -21.33
CA THR A 330 -12.10 4.98 -21.13
C THR A 330 -10.95 5.97 -21.10
N ARG A 331 -10.79 6.75 -22.17
CA ARG A 331 -9.65 7.65 -22.36
C ARG A 331 -10.02 9.09 -22.10
N GLY A 332 -9.23 9.77 -21.27
CA GLY A 332 -9.37 11.19 -21.01
C GLY A 332 -8.23 11.68 -20.11
N ASP A 333 -7.58 12.76 -20.47
CA ASP A 333 -6.42 13.26 -19.73
C ASP A 333 -6.78 13.64 -18.28
N CYS A 334 -5.89 13.30 -17.36
CA CYS A 334 -5.98 13.79 -15.99
C CYS A 334 -5.99 15.33 -15.97
N VAL A 335 -6.86 15.92 -15.16
CA VAL A 335 -7.02 17.39 -15.08
C VAL A 335 -5.73 18.13 -14.72
N PHE A 336 -4.80 17.46 -14.05
CA PHE A 336 -3.49 18.03 -13.71
C PHE A 336 -2.51 17.93 -14.87
N VAL A 337 -2.62 16.92 -15.73
CA VAL A 337 -1.83 16.80 -16.96
C VAL A 337 -2.29 17.81 -17.99
N SER A 338 -3.60 17.97 -18.19
CA SER A 338 -4.18 18.91 -19.17
C SER A 338 -3.96 20.38 -18.82
N ARG A 339 -3.72 20.70 -17.53
CA ARG A 339 -3.49 22.08 -17.06
C ARG A 339 -2.01 22.45 -16.94
N SER A 340 -1.10 21.49 -17.06
CA SER A 340 0.33 21.80 -17.08
C SER A 340 0.67 22.55 -18.36
N PRO A 341 1.40 23.68 -18.28
CA PRO A 341 1.92 24.34 -19.49
C PRO A 341 2.83 23.35 -20.23
N LYS A 342 2.55 23.17 -21.53
CA LYS A 342 3.36 22.34 -22.42
C LYS A 342 4.74 22.94 -22.65
#